data_bf9ed2751ba2bc5b66a7f6b99df7cdd0
#
_entry.id   bf9ed2751ba2bc5b66a7f6b99df7cdd0
#
_cell.length_a   1.000
_cell.length_b   1.000
_cell.length_c   1.000
_cell.angle_alpha   90.00
_cell.angle_beta   90.00
_cell.angle_gamma   90.00
#
_symmetry.space_group_name_H-M   'P 1'
#
loop_
_entity.id
_entity.type
_entity.pdbx_description
1 polymer ?
#
loop_
_entity_poly.entity_id
_entity_poly.type
_entity_poly.pdbx_seq_one_letter_code
_entity_poly.pdbx_strand_id
1 'polypeptide(L)'
;MKRYLAALVGIAALALVVTGCNKLKARDNLNRGVQAYKSTQYTAAVERFETAVQLDPTFTPARLYLAMAYYMQYIPGAESPENQQMADRALDQFQKVLQQDPKNDIATKSIASLYYNEKKWDQAEEWYKKGLQLNPTDKESYYTLGVIAWSKWYPVYGTARAKLSMKPEDPGPIKDKKVKEELKAQYLPLVDAGIQNLQKALDIDKEYDDAMAYMNLLIRERADLDDT
;
A
#
# COMPACT_ATOMS: atom_id res chain seq x y z
N MET A 1 34.92 40.54 24.66
CA MET A 1 34.04 40.34 23.49
C MET A 1 34.72 39.62 22.32
N LYS A 2 35.85 40.09 21.77
CA LYS A 2 36.53 39.47 20.59
C LYS A 2 36.94 37.98 20.80
N ARG A 3 37.34 37.59 22.00
CA ARG A 3 37.73 36.17 22.32
C ARG A 3 36.54 35.22 22.32
N TYR A 4 35.35 35.64 22.77
CA TYR A 4 34.13 34.84 22.74
C TYR A 4 33.58 34.72 21.32
N LEU A 5 33.71 35.77 20.50
CA LEU A 5 33.33 35.73 19.09
C LEU A 5 34.17 34.73 18.30
N ALA A 6 35.46 34.70 18.51
CA ALA A 6 36.39 33.73 17.87
C ALA A 6 36.08 32.29 18.29
N ALA A 7 35.72 32.04 19.56
CA ALA A 7 35.34 30.72 20.05
C ALA A 7 34.02 30.27 19.45
N LEU A 8 33.01 31.14 19.33
CA LEU A 8 31.73 30.83 18.71
C LEU A 8 31.86 30.52 17.21
N VAL A 9 32.70 31.27 16.48
CA VAL A 9 33.01 31.02 15.07
C VAL A 9 33.71 29.66 14.90
N GLY A 10 34.68 29.33 15.78
CA GLY A 10 35.40 28.05 15.77
C GLY A 10 34.44 26.85 16.01
N ILE A 11 33.51 26.96 16.98
CA ILE A 11 32.53 25.91 17.25
C ILE A 11 31.57 25.74 16.08
N ALA A 12 31.10 26.85 15.47
CA ALA A 12 30.22 26.80 14.30
C ALA A 12 30.91 26.15 13.08
N ALA A 13 32.16 26.44 12.83
CA ALA A 13 32.97 25.85 11.76
C ALA A 13 33.16 24.33 11.99
N LEU A 14 33.42 23.92 13.23
CA LEU A 14 33.61 22.50 13.57
C LEU A 14 32.31 21.72 13.39
N ALA A 15 31.15 22.30 13.76
CA ALA A 15 29.83 21.70 13.56
C ALA A 15 29.49 21.50 12.07
N LEU A 16 29.85 22.44 11.21
CA LEU A 16 29.65 22.34 9.76
C LEU A 16 30.48 21.23 9.10
N VAL A 17 31.71 21.02 9.56
CA VAL A 17 32.57 19.95 9.04
C VAL A 17 32.05 18.58 9.45
N VAL A 18 31.60 18.40 10.68
CA VAL A 18 31.06 17.12 11.16
C VAL A 18 29.78 16.75 10.43
N THR A 19 28.87 17.70 10.21
CA THR A 19 27.60 17.46 9.46
C THR A 19 27.86 17.11 7.99
N GLY A 20 28.86 17.74 7.35
CA GLY A 20 29.27 17.42 5.99
C GLY A 20 29.79 15.99 5.83
N CYS A 21 30.65 15.54 6.74
CA CYS A 21 31.18 14.17 6.77
C CYS A 21 30.07 13.13 7.00
N ASN A 22 29.10 13.42 7.86
CA ASN A 22 28.00 12.49 8.12
C ASN A 22 27.09 12.32 6.89
N LYS A 23 26.78 13.39 6.16
CA LYS A 23 26.01 13.33 4.92
C LYS A 23 26.71 12.51 3.84
N LEU A 24 28.04 12.63 3.72
CA LEU A 24 28.80 11.84 2.75
C LEU A 24 28.78 10.35 3.13
N LYS A 25 29.00 10.02 4.41
CA LYS A 25 28.91 8.65 4.92
C LYS A 25 27.49 8.07 4.77
N ALA A 26 26.45 8.88 4.97
CA ALA A 26 25.06 8.46 4.74
C ALA A 26 24.83 8.05 3.29
N ARG A 27 25.33 8.83 2.33
CA ARG A 27 25.24 8.50 0.88
C ARG A 27 26.02 7.23 0.53
N ASP A 28 27.23 7.02 1.09
CA ASP A 28 27.99 5.79 0.87
C ASP A 28 27.22 4.57 1.39
N ASN A 29 26.66 4.66 2.61
CA ASN A 29 25.83 3.58 3.15
C ASN A 29 24.55 3.35 2.33
N LEU A 30 23.88 4.40 1.84
CA LEU A 30 22.77 4.24 0.91
C LEU A 30 23.19 3.44 -0.33
N ASN A 31 24.30 3.81 -0.97
CA ASN A 31 24.77 3.13 -2.18
C ASN A 31 25.08 1.65 -1.95
N ARG A 32 25.76 1.33 -0.84
CA ARG A 32 26.04 -0.06 -0.45
C ARG A 32 24.75 -0.83 -0.12
N GLY A 33 23.83 -0.18 0.58
CA GLY A 33 22.52 -0.76 0.86
C GLY A 33 21.74 -1.06 -0.41
N VAL A 34 21.74 -0.16 -1.41
CA VAL A 34 21.09 -0.38 -2.71
C VAL A 34 21.71 -1.56 -3.46
N GLN A 35 23.04 -1.75 -3.39
CA GLN A 35 23.68 -2.92 -3.98
C GLN A 35 23.22 -4.21 -3.29
N ALA A 36 23.18 -4.26 -1.95
CA ALA A 36 22.67 -5.39 -1.20
C ALA A 36 21.20 -5.67 -1.50
N TYR A 37 20.37 -4.62 -1.58
CA TYR A 37 18.93 -4.71 -1.93
C TYR A 37 18.74 -5.33 -3.32
N LYS A 38 19.48 -4.86 -4.33
CA LYS A 38 19.43 -5.42 -5.70
C LYS A 38 19.88 -6.88 -5.76
N SER A 39 20.76 -7.29 -4.85
CA SER A 39 21.20 -8.69 -4.69
C SER A 39 20.29 -9.52 -3.78
N THR A 40 19.10 -9.01 -3.45
CA THR A 40 18.10 -9.66 -2.56
C THR A 40 18.59 -9.92 -1.13
N GLN A 41 19.73 -9.32 -0.73
CA GLN A 41 20.30 -9.42 0.61
C GLN A 41 19.63 -8.37 1.53
N TYR A 42 18.33 -8.52 1.77
CA TYR A 42 17.52 -7.50 2.42
C TYR A 42 17.97 -7.19 3.86
N THR A 43 18.41 -8.18 4.63
CA THR A 43 18.95 -7.95 5.98
C THR A 43 20.18 -7.05 5.96
N ALA A 44 21.14 -7.35 5.09
CA ALA A 44 22.33 -6.50 4.93
C ALA A 44 21.98 -5.11 4.39
N ALA A 45 20.98 -5.02 3.51
CA ALA A 45 20.48 -3.74 3.02
C ALA A 45 19.88 -2.90 4.15
N VAL A 46 19.08 -3.49 5.05
CA VAL A 46 18.50 -2.81 6.23
C VAL A 46 19.61 -2.22 7.10
N GLU A 47 20.64 -2.98 7.47
CA GLU A 47 21.75 -2.48 8.29
C GLU A 47 22.42 -1.24 7.69
N ARG A 48 22.63 -1.24 6.37
CA ARG A 48 23.20 -0.11 5.65
C ARG A 48 22.26 1.10 5.61
N PHE A 49 20.97 0.88 5.36
CA PHE A 49 20.00 1.96 5.31
C PHE A 49 19.73 2.54 6.70
N GLU A 50 19.69 1.72 7.76
CA GLU A 50 19.60 2.20 9.15
C GLU A 50 20.77 3.10 9.48
N THR A 51 22.02 2.68 9.14
CA THR A 51 23.23 3.50 9.33
C THR A 51 23.12 4.82 8.55
N ALA A 52 22.62 4.79 7.32
CA ALA A 52 22.44 6.01 6.52
C ALA A 52 21.44 6.98 7.16
N VAL A 53 20.28 6.48 7.65
CA VAL A 53 19.24 7.26 8.33
C VAL A 53 19.72 7.79 9.68
N GLN A 54 20.55 7.06 10.41
CA GLN A 54 21.16 7.53 11.67
C GLN A 54 22.15 8.67 11.42
N LEU A 55 22.96 8.59 10.37
CA LEU A 55 23.94 9.62 10.01
C LEU A 55 23.29 10.89 9.46
N ASP A 56 22.18 10.76 8.73
CA ASP A 56 21.39 11.87 8.21
C ASP A 56 19.88 11.53 8.30
N PRO A 57 19.20 11.88 9.40
CA PRO A 57 17.79 11.62 9.58
C PRO A 57 16.87 12.33 8.57
N THR A 58 17.38 13.35 7.87
CA THR A 58 16.64 14.09 6.85
C THR A 58 16.82 13.51 5.44
N PHE A 59 17.61 12.44 5.31
CA PHE A 59 17.90 11.83 4.01
C PHE A 59 16.74 10.92 3.56
N THR A 60 15.69 11.51 3.03
CA THR A 60 14.46 10.82 2.59
C THR A 60 14.72 9.60 1.69
N PRO A 61 15.64 9.62 0.69
CA PRO A 61 15.92 8.43 -0.10
C PRO A 61 16.40 7.23 0.72
N ALA A 62 17.27 7.43 1.72
CA ALA A 62 17.73 6.33 2.56
C ALA A 62 16.60 5.75 3.40
N ARG A 63 15.71 6.60 3.91
CA ARG A 63 14.53 6.17 4.66
C ARG A 63 13.54 5.41 3.78
N LEU A 64 13.32 5.86 2.53
CA LEU A 64 12.46 5.15 1.58
C LEU A 64 12.99 3.75 1.28
N TYR A 65 14.29 3.62 1.00
CA TYR A 65 14.92 2.31 0.78
C TYR A 65 14.89 1.41 2.02
N LEU A 66 15.03 1.99 3.23
CA LEU A 66 14.87 1.26 4.49
C LEU A 66 13.47 0.67 4.61
N ALA A 67 12.44 1.49 4.36
CA ALA A 67 11.05 1.06 4.36
C ALA A 67 10.81 -0.07 3.35
N MET A 68 11.31 0.08 2.12
CA MET A 68 11.23 -0.95 1.08
C MET A 68 11.95 -2.24 1.48
N ALA A 69 13.11 -2.15 2.13
CA ALA A 69 13.85 -3.33 2.55
C ALA A 69 13.15 -4.12 3.68
N TYR A 70 12.46 -3.44 4.59
CA TYR A 70 11.57 -4.10 5.55
C TYR A 70 10.36 -4.72 4.86
N TYR A 71 9.72 -3.99 3.92
CA TYR A 71 8.58 -4.49 3.17
C TYR A 71 8.90 -5.75 2.36
N MET A 72 10.10 -5.83 1.77
CA MET A 72 10.55 -7.02 1.04
C MET A 72 10.82 -8.25 1.91
N GLN A 73 10.93 -8.07 3.23
CA GLN A 73 11.05 -9.17 4.19
C GLN A 73 9.70 -9.59 4.77
N TYR A 74 8.67 -8.79 4.60
CA TYR A 74 7.31 -9.15 4.99
C TYR A 74 6.73 -10.18 4.01
N ILE A 75 6.19 -11.27 4.55
CA ILE A 75 5.56 -12.36 3.78
C ILE A 75 4.06 -12.30 4.01
N PRO A 76 3.25 -11.92 2.99
CA PRO A 76 1.80 -11.88 3.13
C PRO A 76 1.21 -13.21 3.60
N GLY A 77 0.36 -13.16 4.63
CA GLY A 77 -0.31 -14.34 5.18
C GLY A 77 0.52 -15.19 6.15
N ALA A 78 1.79 -14.88 6.38
CA ALA A 78 2.57 -15.57 7.41
C ALA A 78 2.24 -14.96 8.79
N GLU A 79 1.78 -15.81 9.70
CA GLU A 79 1.36 -15.43 11.05
C GLU A 79 2.51 -15.66 12.06
N SER A 80 3.55 -14.81 12.00
CA SER A 80 4.60 -14.82 13.01
C SER A 80 4.85 -13.40 13.55
N PRO A 81 5.27 -13.26 14.83
CA PRO A 81 5.63 -11.96 15.40
C PRO A 81 6.73 -11.25 14.62
N GLU A 82 7.70 -12.01 14.11
CA GLU A 82 8.81 -11.47 13.31
C GLU A 82 8.30 -10.91 11.99
N ASN A 83 7.37 -11.60 11.32
CA ASN A 83 6.77 -11.13 10.09
C ASN A 83 5.94 -9.86 10.31
N GLN A 84 5.13 -9.83 11.37
CA GLN A 84 4.39 -8.62 11.74
C GLN A 84 5.32 -7.46 12.05
N GLN A 85 6.44 -7.71 12.72
CA GLN A 85 7.44 -6.68 12.99
C GLN A 85 8.03 -6.07 11.70
N MET A 86 8.21 -6.87 10.62
CA MET A 86 8.67 -6.34 9.33
C MET A 86 7.60 -5.41 8.72
N ALA A 87 6.33 -5.79 8.78
CA ALA A 87 5.23 -4.95 8.33
C ALA A 87 5.16 -3.62 9.10
N ASP A 88 5.22 -3.68 10.43
CA ASP A 88 5.14 -2.50 11.30
C ASP A 88 6.32 -1.54 11.07
N ARG A 89 7.54 -2.08 10.94
CA ARG A 89 8.74 -1.29 10.64
C ARG A 89 8.66 -0.65 9.26
N ALA A 90 8.19 -1.37 8.25
CA ALA A 90 7.99 -0.82 6.92
C ALA A 90 6.99 0.35 6.96
N LEU A 91 5.84 0.14 7.62
CA LEU A 91 4.79 1.16 7.77
C LEU A 91 5.32 2.42 8.47
N ASP A 92 6.03 2.27 9.60
CA ASP A 92 6.62 3.38 10.34
C ASP A 92 7.58 4.20 9.46
N GLN A 93 8.46 3.53 8.71
CA GLN A 93 9.41 4.23 7.86
C GLN A 93 8.73 4.90 6.66
N PHE A 94 7.74 4.28 6.01
CA PHE A 94 6.96 4.91 4.94
C PHE A 94 6.20 6.14 5.45
N GLN A 95 5.60 6.08 6.63
CA GLN A 95 4.94 7.24 7.24
C GLN A 95 5.91 8.39 7.52
N LYS A 96 7.14 8.09 7.98
CA LYS A 96 8.20 9.09 8.15
C LYS A 96 8.68 9.68 6.82
N VAL A 97 8.66 8.90 5.73
CA VAL A 97 8.89 9.43 4.37
C VAL A 97 7.81 10.45 4.02
N LEU A 98 6.53 10.14 4.25
CA LEU A 98 5.43 11.05 3.94
C LEU A 98 5.40 12.30 4.82
N GLN A 99 5.96 12.26 6.04
CA GLN A 99 6.15 13.47 6.85
C GLN A 99 7.16 14.43 6.23
N GLN A 100 8.17 13.92 5.52
CA GLN A 100 9.22 14.72 4.85
C GLN A 100 8.83 15.08 3.42
N ASP A 101 8.14 14.17 2.72
CA ASP A 101 7.68 14.31 1.34
C ASP A 101 6.23 13.81 1.23
N PRO A 102 5.23 14.68 1.49
CA PRO A 102 3.81 14.28 1.50
C PRO A 102 3.27 13.81 0.15
N LYS A 103 3.99 14.05 -0.95
CA LYS A 103 3.61 13.63 -2.31
C LYS A 103 4.40 12.41 -2.79
N ASN A 104 5.07 11.70 -1.91
CA ASN A 104 5.82 10.51 -2.29
C ASN A 104 4.86 9.38 -2.69
N ASP A 105 4.72 9.17 -3.99
CA ASP A 105 3.84 8.16 -4.58
C ASP A 105 4.23 6.73 -4.15
N ILE A 106 5.54 6.44 -4.15
CA ILE A 106 6.05 5.11 -3.76
C ILE A 106 5.66 4.79 -2.32
N ALA A 107 5.87 5.72 -1.38
CA ALA A 107 5.50 5.50 0.01
C ALA A 107 4.00 5.33 0.18
N THR A 108 3.19 6.16 -0.50
CA THR A 108 1.72 6.09 -0.48
C THR A 108 1.21 4.74 -0.97
N LYS A 109 1.70 4.28 -2.12
CA LYS A 109 1.31 2.98 -2.71
C LYS A 109 1.80 1.81 -1.88
N SER A 110 3.00 1.89 -1.30
CA SER A 110 3.54 0.82 -0.45
C SER A 110 2.72 0.65 0.83
N ILE A 111 2.26 1.74 1.45
CA ILE A 111 1.35 1.69 2.60
C ILE A 111 0.01 1.05 2.19
N ALA A 112 -0.55 1.44 1.04
CA ALA A 112 -1.78 0.86 0.52
C ALA A 112 -1.64 -0.66 0.32
N SER A 113 -0.55 -1.08 -0.32
CA SER A 113 -0.25 -2.49 -0.58
C SER A 113 -0.01 -3.28 0.72
N LEU A 114 0.63 -2.67 1.71
CA LEU A 114 0.83 -3.31 3.02
C LEU A 114 -0.51 -3.60 3.69
N TYR A 115 -1.41 -2.60 3.78
CA TYR A 115 -2.74 -2.79 4.34
C TYR A 115 -3.57 -3.80 3.55
N TYR A 116 -3.45 -3.82 2.21
CA TYR A 116 -4.09 -4.81 1.37
C TYR A 116 -3.62 -6.23 1.70
N ASN A 117 -2.32 -6.44 1.82
CA ASN A 117 -1.72 -7.73 2.16
C ASN A 117 -2.11 -8.22 3.57
N GLU A 118 -2.35 -7.29 4.49
CA GLU A 118 -2.87 -7.57 5.83
C GLU A 118 -4.41 -7.74 5.85
N LYS A 119 -5.09 -7.66 4.71
CA LYS A 119 -6.57 -7.69 4.57
C LYS A 119 -7.28 -6.58 5.37
N LYS A 120 -6.58 -5.50 5.67
CA LYS A 120 -7.12 -4.29 6.29
C LYS A 120 -7.77 -3.42 5.21
N TRP A 121 -8.91 -3.90 4.68
CA TRP A 121 -9.52 -3.40 3.46
C TRP A 121 -9.86 -1.91 3.48
N ASP A 122 -10.36 -1.39 4.61
CA ASP A 122 -10.74 0.03 4.72
C ASP A 122 -9.53 0.95 4.67
N GLN A 123 -8.44 0.59 5.37
CA GLN A 123 -7.19 1.34 5.31
C GLN A 123 -6.55 1.24 3.92
N ALA A 124 -6.55 0.06 3.30
CA ALA A 124 -6.04 -0.12 1.95
C ALA A 124 -6.79 0.78 0.95
N GLU A 125 -8.13 0.76 1.00
CA GLU A 125 -8.98 1.59 0.15
C GLU A 125 -8.69 3.09 0.30
N GLU A 126 -8.56 3.58 1.54
CA GLU A 126 -8.21 4.98 1.81
C GLU A 126 -6.86 5.36 1.18
N TRP A 127 -5.83 4.50 1.36
CA TRP A 127 -4.50 4.78 0.85
C TRP A 127 -4.39 4.65 -0.67
N TYR A 128 -5.09 3.70 -1.32
CA TYR A 128 -5.17 3.64 -2.77
C TYR A 128 -5.87 4.89 -3.35
N LYS A 129 -6.95 5.36 -2.72
CA LYS A 129 -7.59 6.62 -3.12
C LYS A 129 -6.67 7.83 -2.98
N LYS A 130 -5.83 7.89 -1.93
CA LYS A 130 -4.78 8.92 -1.80
C LYS A 130 -3.75 8.82 -2.93
N GLY A 131 -3.31 7.61 -3.26
CA GLY A 131 -2.40 7.37 -4.38
C GLY A 131 -2.96 7.87 -5.71
N LEU A 132 -4.24 7.62 -5.97
CA LEU A 132 -4.92 8.09 -7.18
C LEU A 132 -5.10 9.61 -7.26
N GLN A 133 -5.06 10.34 -6.12
CA GLN A 133 -4.99 11.80 -6.13
C GLN A 133 -3.61 12.30 -6.59
N LEU A 134 -2.54 11.53 -6.35
CA LEU A 134 -1.18 11.84 -6.80
C LEU A 134 -0.96 11.39 -8.25
N ASN A 135 -1.45 10.19 -8.60
CA ASN A 135 -1.34 9.60 -9.93
C ASN A 135 -2.70 9.07 -10.42
N PRO A 136 -3.52 9.91 -11.10
CA PRO A 136 -4.84 9.50 -11.59
C PRO A 136 -4.83 8.47 -12.73
N THR A 137 -3.66 8.11 -13.27
CA THR A 137 -3.53 7.13 -14.35
C THR A 137 -2.96 5.79 -13.88
N ASP A 138 -2.94 5.55 -12.57
CA ASP A 138 -2.47 4.29 -12.00
C ASP A 138 -3.55 3.20 -12.09
N LYS A 139 -3.51 2.43 -13.18
CA LYS A 139 -4.44 1.31 -13.42
C LYS A 139 -4.42 0.26 -12.31
N GLU A 140 -3.24 0.00 -11.70
CA GLU A 140 -3.09 -1.00 -10.64
C GLU A 140 -3.87 -0.60 -9.37
N SER A 141 -3.85 0.68 -9.01
CA SER A 141 -4.62 1.19 -7.88
C SER A 141 -6.13 1.08 -8.14
N TYR A 142 -6.60 1.39 -9.34
CA TYR A 142 -8.02 1.20 -9.72
C TYR A 142 -8.41 -0.28 -9.69
N TYR A 143 -7.60 -1.16 -10.27
CA TYR A 143 -7.81 -2.60 -10.22
C TYR A 143 -7.92 -3.09 -8.77
N THR A 144 -6.95 -2.72 -7.92
CA THR A 144 -6.94 -3.18 -6.52
C THR A 144 -8.15 -2.67 -5.73
N LEU A 145 -8.63 -1.47 -6.00
CA LEU A 145 -9.89 -0.97 -5.42
C LEU A 145 -11.11 -1.82 -5.82
N GLY A 146 -11.14 -2.29 -7.07
CA GLY A 146 -12.15 -3.26 -7.53
C GLY A 146 -12.05 -4.60 -6.81
N VAL A 147 -10.83 -5.12 -6.65
CA VAL A 147 -10.58 -6.38 -5.92
C VAL A 147 -10.96 -6.25 -4.43
N ILE A 148 -10.68 -5.11 -3.80
CA ILE A 148 -11.10 -4.83 -2.42
C ILE A 148 -12.63 -4.85 -2.32
N ALA A 149 -13.34 -4.23 -3.25
CA ALA A 149 -14.80 -4.24 -3.27
C ALA A 149 -15.34 -5.68 -3.35
N TRP A 150 -14.78 -6.49 -4.26
CA TRP A 150 -15.14 -7.91 -4.36
C TRP A 150 -14.77 -8.69 -3.08
N SER A 151 -13.63 -8.45 -2.48
CA SER A 151 -13.18 -9.14 -1.26
C SER A 151 -14.07 -8.84 -0.04
N LYS A 152 -14.66 -7.65 0.02
CA LYS A 152 -15.65 -7.28 1.05
C LYS A 152 -17.02 -7.88 0.75
N TRP A 153 -17.43 -7.95 -0.51
CA TRP A 153 -18.74 -8.38 -0.96
C TRP A 153 -18.89 -9.91 -0.99
N TYR A 154 -17.95 -10.61 -1.64
CA TYR A 154 -18.10 -12.03 -1.95
C TYR A 154 -18.38 -12.94 -0.75
N PRO A 155 -17.73 -12.78 0.44
CA PRO A 155 -18.04 -13.61 1.60
C PRO A 155 -19.48 -13.47 2.10
N VAL A 156 -20.05 -12.27 2.00
CA VAL A 156 -21.42 -11.98 2.42
C VAL A 156 -22.39 -12.57 1.42
N TYR A 157 -22.17 -12.33 0.15
CA TYR A 157 -22.95 -12.90 -0.96
C TYR A 157 -22.95 -14.43 -0.93
N GLY A 158 -21.78 -15.05 -0.82
CA GLY A 158 -21.66 -16.51 -0.72
C GLY A 158 -22.37 -17.09 0.49
N THR A 159 -22.28 -16.41 1.64
CA THR A 159 -23.01 -16.82 2.86
C THR A 159 -24.54 -16.74 2.68
N ALA A 160 -25.04 -15.68 2.04
CA ALA A 160 -26.44 -15.52 1.78
C ALA A 160 -26.96 -16.61 0.84
N ARG A 161 -26.26 -16.89 -0.25
CA ARG A 161 -26.58 -17.99 -1.18
C ARG A 161 -26.59 -19.35 -0.50
N ALA A 162 -25.56 -19.65 0.31
CA ALA A 162 -25.47 -20.91 1.05
C ALA A 162 -26.66 -21.11 2.01
N LYS A 163 -27.09 -20.06 2.72
CA LYS A 163 -28.27 -20.11 3.59
C LYS A 163 -29.59 -20.40 2.82
N LEU A 164 -29.64 -20.01 1.56
CA LEU A 164 -30.76 -20.29 0.66
C LEU A 164 -30.61 -21.61 -0.10
N SER A 165 -29.65 -22.47 0.27
CA SER A 165 -29.31 -23.72 -0.40
C SER A 165 -28.97 -23.54 -1.89
N MET A 166 -28.45 -22.37 -2.27
CA MET A 166 -27.95 -22.07 -3.60
C MET A 166 -26.46 -22.40 -3.67
N LYS A 167 -26.06 -23.18 -4.65
CA LYS A 167 -24.64 -23.49 -4.90
C LYS A 167 -23.95 -22.33 -5.63
N PRO A 168 -22.61 -22.26 -5.60
CA PRO A 168 -21.86 -21.23 -6.35
C PRO A 168 -22.18 -21.21 -7.85
N GLU A 169 -22.42 -22.38 -8.44
CA GLU A 169 -22.73 -22.57 -9.86
C GLU A 169 -24.21 -22.35 -10.22
N ASP A 170 -25.13 -22.30 -9.24
CA ASP A 170 -26.54 -22.09 -9.52
C ASP A 170 -26.77 -20.71 -10.16
N PRO A 171 -27.66 -20.60 -11.15
CA PRO A 171 -28.01 -19.31 -11.70
C PRO A 171 -28.72 -18.44 -10.68
N GLY A 172 -28.51 -17.09 -10.81
CA GLY A 172 -29.31 -16.12 -10.08
C GLY A 172 -30.74 -16.02 -10.59
N PRO A 173 -31.53 -15.06 -10.11
CA PRO A 173 -31.24 -14.15 -9.00
C PRO A 173 -31.38 -14.81 -7.61
N ILE A 174 -31.05 -14.05 -6.55
CA ILE A 174 -31.34 -14.46 -5.17
C ILE A 174 -32.87 -14.55 -5.02
N LYS A 175 -33.33 -15.75 -4.67
CA LYS A 175 -34.80 -16.08 -4.68
C LYS A 175 -35.57 -15.43 -3.52
N ASP A 176 -34.95 -15.28 -2.36
CA ASP A 176 -35.59 -14.65 -1.20
C ASP A 176 -35.54 -13.12 -1.34
N LYS A 177 -36.74 -12.53 -1.51
CA LYS A 177 -36.89 -11.09 -1.72
C LYS A 177 -36.35 -10.27 -0.57
N LYS A 178 -36.54 -10.70 0.68
CA LYS A 178 -36.07 -9.97 1.86
C LYS A 178 -34.53 -9.95 1.92
N VAL A 179 -33.92 -11.11 1.74
CA VAL A 179 -32.44 -11.24 1.71
C VAL A 179 -31.88 -10.41 0.56
N LYS A 180 -32.46 -10.46 -0.62
CA LYS A 180 -32.06 -9.68 -1.78
C LYS A 180 -32.10 -8.17 -1.49
N GLU A 181 -33.20 -7.65 -0.96
CA GLU A 181 -33.33 -6.23 -0.64
C GLU A 181 -32.34 -5.78 0.48
N GLU A 182 -32.11 -6.60 1.50
CA GLU A 182 -31.11 -6.33 2.53
C GLU A 182 -29.70 -6.23 1.95
N LEU A 183 -29.31 -7.18 1.10
CA LEU A 183 -28.01 -7.16 0.42
C LEU A 183 -27.89 -5.96 -0.53
N LYS A 184 -28.94 -5.69 -1.30
CA LYS A 184 -28.97 -4.55 -2.22
C LYS A 184 -28.78 -3.23 -1.48
N ALA A 185 -29.55 -3.01 -0.42
CA ALA A 185 -29.47 -1.79 0.36
C ALA A 185 -28.06 -1.56 0.99
N GLN A 186 -27.42 -2.63 1.44
CA GLN A 186 -26.14 -2.55 2.15
C GLN A 186 -24.92 -2.56 1.24
N TYR A 187 -24.94 -3.35 0.15
CA TYR A 187 -23.73 -3.65 -0.61
C TYR A 187 -23.75 -3.17 -2.07
N LEU A 188 -24.89 -2.83 -2.65
CA LEU A 188 -24.94 -2.37 -4.04
C LEU A 188 -24.03 -1.18 -4.32
N PRO A 189 -23.94 -0.15 -3.44
CA PRO A 189 -23.01 0.96 -3.67
C PRO A 189 -21.53 0.52 -3.69
N LEU A 190 -21.17 -0.48 -2.87
CA LEU A 190 -19.82 -1.05 -2.85
C LEU A 190 -19.51 -1.80 -4.15
N VAL A 191 -20.44 -2.64 -4.60
CA VAL A 191 -20.32 -3.42 -5.85
C VAL A 191 -20.21 -2.49 -7.05
N ASP A 192 -21.08 -1.48 -7.14
CA ASP A 192 -21.06 -0.49 -8.21
C ASP A 192 -19.77 0.32 -8.22
N ALA A 193 -19.25 0.72 -7.06
CA ALA A 193 -17.96 1.39 -6.95
C ALA A 193 -16.80 0.48 -7.40
N GLY A 194 -16.85 -0.82 -7.09
CA GLY A 194 -15.92 -1.81 -7.57
C GLY A 194 -15.89 -1.92 -9.09
N ILE A 195 -17.06 -2.04 -9.72
CA ILE A 195 -17.23 -2.09 -11.18
C ILE A 195 -16.68 -0.80 -11.82
N GLN A 196 -17.00 0.36 -11.27
CA GLN A 196 -16.50 1.65 -11.77
C GLN A 196 -14.96 1.75 -11.70
N ASN A 197 -14.35 1.27 -10.64
CA ASN A 197 -12.90 1.27 -10.52
C ASN A 197 -12.26 0.32 -11.54
N LEU A 198 -12.81 -0.89 -11.72
CA LEU A 198 -12.33 -1.83 -12.75
C LEU A 198 -12.50 -1.26 -14.17
N GLN A 199 -13.60 -0.57 -14.44
CA GLN A 199 -13.79 0.13 -15.71
C GLN A 199 -12.70 1.18 -15.94
N LYS A 200 -12.36 1.99 -14.92
CA LYS A 200 -11.26 2.97 -15.02
C LYS A 200 -9.90 2.30 -15.28
N ALA A 201 -9.63 1.15 -14.67
CA ALA A 201 -8.42 0.39 -14.98
C ALA A 201 -8.39 -0.03 -16.45
N LEU A 202 -9.52 -0.51 -17.00
CA LEU A 202 -9.68 -0.89 -18.40
C LEU A 202 -9.68 0.30 -19.38
N ASP A 203 -10.15 1.46 -18.96
CA ASP A 203 -10.06 2.68 -19.76
C ASP A 203 -8.60 3.12 -19.98
N ILE A 204 -7.71 2.83 -19.00
CA ILE A 204 -6.28 3.08 -19.08
C ILE A 204 -5.57 1.97 -19.86
N ASP A 205 -5.93 0.72 -19.61
CA ASP A 205 -5.37 -0.46 -20.27
C ASP A 205 -6.48 -1.44 -20.65
N LYS A 206 -6.84 -1.44 -21.93
CA LYS A 206 -7.94 -2.27 -22.45
C LYS A 206 -7.65 -3.77 -22.47
N GLU A 207 -6.39 -4.15 -22.34
CA GLU A 207 -5.94 -5.55 -22.34
C GLU A 207 -5.63 -6.05 -20.92
N TYR A 208 -6.12 -5.39 -19.89
CA TYR A 208 -5.88 -5.77 -18.50
C TYR A 208 -6.79 -6.93 -18.08
N ASP A 209 -6.36 -8.15 -18.37
CA ASP A 209 -7.13 -9.40 -18.18
C ASP A 209 -7.66 -9.58 -16.75
N ASP A 210 -6.84 -9.30 -15.74
CA ASP A 210 -7.25 -9.42 -14.34
C ASP A 210 -8.41 -8.48 -14.00
N ALA A 211 -8.39 -7.24 -14.52
CA ALA A 211 -9.47 -6.29 -14.31
C ALA A 211 -10.77 -6.75 -15.01
N MET A 212 -10.67 -7.33 -16.21
CA MET A 212 -11.82 -7.94 -16.90
C MET A 212 -12.42 -9.10 -16.10
N ALA A 213 -11.56 -9.97 -15.56
CA ALA A 213 -12.01 -11.11 -14.76
C ALA A 213 -12.82 -10.68 -13.53
N TYR A 214 -12.27 -9.77 -12.72
CA TYR A 214 -12.97 -9.26 -11.54
C TYR A 214 -14.22 -8.45 -11.89
N MET A 215 -14.21 -7.70 -12.99
CA MET A 215 -15.38 -6.98 -13.47
C MET A 215 -16.52 -7.93 -13.84
N ASN A 216 -16.21 -9.02 -14.55
CA ASN A 216 -17.18 -10.07 -14.86
C ASN A 216 -17.79 -10.70 -13.60
N LEU A 217 -16.96 -10.98 -12.57
CA LEU A 217 -17.47 -11.49 -11.29
C LEU A 217 -18.46 -10.53 -10.66
N LEU A 218 -18.05 -9.26 -10.48
CA LEU A 218 -18.92 -8.25 -9.85
C LEU A 218 -20.20 -7.99 -10.65
N ILE A 219 -20.16 -7.96 -11.98
CA ILE A 219 -21.34 -7.75 -12.83
C ILE A 219 -22.32 -8.92 -12.68
N ARG A 220 -21.84 -10.17 -12.70
CA ARG A 220 -22.68 -11.36 -12.52
C ARG A 220 -23.33 -11.37 -11.14
N GLU A 221 -22.55 -11.13 -10.10
CA GLU A 221 -23.03 -11.13 -8.71
C GLU A 221 -23.99 -9.96 -8.45
N ARG A 222 -23.76 -8.81 -9.10
CA ARG A 222 -24.68 -7.67 -9.08
C ARG A 222 -26.02 -7.98 -9.72
N ALA A 223 -26.01 -8.70 -10.86
CA ALA A 223 -27.24 -9.10 -11.54
C ALA A 223 -28.14 -10.00 -10.67
N ASP A 224 -27.56 -10.76 -9.73
CA ASP A 224 -28.32 -11.56 -8.77
C ASP A 224 -29.13 -10.72 -7.76
N LEU A 225 -28.83 -9.44 -7.66
CA LEU A 225 -29.56 -8.46 -6.83
C LEU A 225 -30.64 -7.71 -7.61
N ASP A 226 -30.67 -7.82 -8.93
CA ASP A 226 -31.71 -7.17 -9.75
C ASP A 226 -33.01 -8.00 -9.82
N ASP A 227 -34.09 -7.33 -10.07
CA ASP A 227 -35.35 -7.97 -10.39
C ASP A 227 -35.37 -8.33 -11.89
N THR A 228 -35.49 -9.59 -12.22
CA THR A 228 -35.67 -10.08 -13.60
C THR A 228 -37.03 -9.78 -14.12
#